data_a36837c9d7bf131017470bde6b9b65f2
#
_entry.id   a36837c9d7bf131017470bde6b9b65f2
#
_cell.length_a   1.000
_cell.length_b   1.000
_cell.length_c   1.000
_cell.angle_alpha   90.00
_cell.angle_beta   90.00
_cell.angle_gamma   90.00
#
_symmetry.space_group_name_H-M   'P 1'
#
loop_
_entity.id
_entity.type
_entity.pdbx_description
1 polymer ?
#
loop_
_entity_poly.entity_id
_entity_poly.type
_entity_poly.pdbx_seq_one_letter_code
_entity_poly.pdbx_strand_id
1 'polypeptide(L)'
;MKYDVAIIGGGAVGNYLANLLAGEFRVAVIEAKTSFGGKACTGIIGAENYEKLNLPREAVLNEFTGAVFYSRIQSFEIKRKTPQAYMVDRKALEKALAERAIKNGAEYYMGTRFLGFKDGKALVQRFSERFEIEADFYVGADGVSSKVAQEVGAKTEAEFLSGYEVEVVGDFKRKDFVEVWVNKDINDEFFMWVAPVNESLARIGTFGSYDALMRFLRLRLLKETQIVEIKAGNVGFGFRKPWAKGNVALLGDAALQIKPLTAGGIVYGMLCAHALRYSIRRGDLSIYEKLCGDIKKQIAFGLRVRKLFKALDQEKIEKLFEILSSREAINVIEKYADFDNHKKTITALVKHPRLLARALRVTPMLLRYLVM
;
A
#
# COMPACT_ATOMS: atom_id res chain seq x y z
N MET A 1 -32.01 -10.45 -3.63
CA MET A 1 -31.76 -9.30 -4.54
C MET A 1 -30.63 -9.67 -5.49
N LYS A 2 -30.78 -9.35 -6.77
CA LYS A 2 -29.75 -9.66 -7.77
C LYS A 2 -29.02 -8.39 -8.21
N TYR A 3 -27.70 -8.43 -8.24
CA TYR A 3 -26.80 -7.38 -8.68
C TYR A 3 -25.99 -7.84 -9.90
N ASP A 4 -25.41 -6.90 -10.63
CA ASP A 4 -24.42 -7.24 -11.65
C ASP A 4 -23.08 -7.50 -10.98
N VAL A 5 -22.71 -6.70 -9.95
CA VAL A 5 -21.46 -6.84 -9.21
C VAL A 5 -21.67 -6.72 -7.71
N ALA A 6 -21.16 -7.67 -6.93
CA ALA A 6 -21.07 -7.62 -5.48
C ALA A 6 -19.59 -7.47 -5.04
N ILE A 7 -19.28 -6.39 -4.35
CA ILE A 7 -17.93 -6.08 -3.84
C ILE A 7 -17.89 -6.39 -2.35
N ILE A 8 -17.03 -7.30 -1.93
CA ILE A 8 -16.82 -7.70 -0.54
C ILE A 8 -15.63 -6.89 0.00
N GLY A 9 -15.93 -5.90 0.84
CA GLY A 9 -14.99 -4.96 1.43
C GLY A 9 -15.11 -3.52 0.90
N GLY A 10 -15.57 -2.61 1.77
CA GLY A 10 -15.72 -1.16 1.53
C GLY A 10 -14.49 -0.34 1.95
N GLY A 11 -13.27 -0.88 1.79
CA GLY A 11 -12.04 -0.11 1.98
C GLY A 11 -11.77 0.82 0.79
N ALA A 12 -10.66 1.57 0.82
CA ALA A 12 -10.34 2.56 -0.22
C ALA A 12 -10.41 2.00 -1.64
N VAL A 13 -9.91 0.79 -1.87
CA VAL A 13 -9.88 0.17 -3.21
C VAL A 13 -11.25 -0.37 -3.61
N GLY A 14 -12.00 -0.99 -2.67
CA GLY A 14 -13.35 -1.48 -2.93
C GLY A 14 -14.32 -0.33 -3.24
N ASN A 15 -14.26 0.77 -2.45
CA ASN A 15 -15.07 1.96 -2.69
C ASN A 15 -14.70 2.65 -4.01
N TYR A 16 -13.40 2.67 -4.35
CA TYR A 16 -12.95 3.19 -5.63
C TYR A 16 -13.53 2.39 -6.81
N LEU A 17 -13.47 1.04 -6.73
CA LEU A 17 -14.07 0.18 -7.75
C LEU A 17 -15.60 0.37 -7.80
N ALA A 18 -16.28 0.46 -6.67
CA ALA A 18 -17.72 0.73 -6.62
C ALA A 18 -18.08 2.02 -7.36
N ASN A 19 -17.31 3.09 -7.12
CA ASN A 19 -17.51 4.36 -7.83
C ASN A 19 -17.24 4.25 -9.34
N LEU A 20 -16.29 3.41 -9.77
CA LEU A 20 -16.02 3.19 -11.20
C LEU A 20 -17.13 2.40 -11.91
N LEU A 21 -17.83 1.52 -11.19
CA LEU A 21 -18.83 0.62 -11.76
C LEU A 21 -20.27 1.15 -11.63
N ALA A 22 -20.56 1.87 -10.55
CA ALA A 22 -21.89 2.43 -10.32
C ALA A 22 -22.26 3.41 -11.45
N GLY A 23 -23.52 3.42 -11.84
CA GLY A 23 -24.00 4.16 -13.03
C GLY A 23 -23.98 3.36 -14.33
N GLU A 24 -23.20 2.27 -14.39
CA GLU A 24 -23.23 1.31 -15.51
C GLU A 24 -23.79 -0.05 -15.07
N PHE A 25 -23.56 -0.42 -13.82
CA PHE A 25 -23.91 -1.70 -13.21
C PHE A 25 -24.68 -1.49 -11.92
N ARG A 26 -25.53 -2.44 -11.57
CA ARG A 26 -26.10 -2.53 -10.22
C ARG A 26 -25.04 -3.12 -9.29
N VAL A 27 -24.48 -2.26 -8.42
CA VAL A 27 -23.37 -2.60 -7.54
C VAL A 27 -23.84 -2.69 -6.10
N ALA A 28 -23.54 -3.83 -5.44
CA ALA A 28 -23.62 -3.98 -3.99
C ALA A 28 -22.22 -3.92 -3.37
N VAL A 29 -22.05 -3.17 -2.28
CA VAL A 29 -20.85 -3.21 -1.46
C VAL A 29 -21.18 -3.78 -0.10
N ILE A 30 -20.51 -4.86 0.29
CA ILE A 30 -20.68 -5.58 1.55
C ILE A 30 -19.52 -5.21 2.47
N GLU A 31 -19.77 -4.40 3.50
CA GLU A 31 -18.74 -3.93 4.44
C GLU A 31 -19.01 -4.45 5.84
N ALA A 32 -18.06 -5.19 6.40
CA ALA A 32 -18.18 -5.81 7.72
C ALA A 32 -18.23 -4.81 8.87
N LYS A 33 -17.60 -3.65 8.71
CA LYS A 33 -17.59 -2.60 9.72
C LYS A 33 -18.86 -1.76 9.62
N THR A 34 -19.17 -1.11 10.74
CA THR A 34 -20.27 -0.13 10.83
C THR A 34 -19.85 1.29 10.48
N SER A 35 -18.52 1.51 10.28
CA SER A 35 -17.94 2.80 9.87
C SER A 35 -16.69 2.56 9.04
N PHE A 36 -16.35 3.52 8.16
CA PHE A 36 -15.11 3.50 7.39
C PHE A 36 -13.88 3.83 8.25
N GLY A 37 -12.68 3.50 7.76
CA GLY A 37 -11.42 3.72 8.43
C GLY A 37 -11.00 2.60 9.39
N GLY A 38 -10.11 2.93 10.35
CA GLY A 38 -9.63 2.00 11.39
C GLY A 38 -8.66 0.94 10.89
N LYS A 39 -8.14 1.00 9.66
CA LYS A 39 -7.02 0.20 9.20
C LYS A 39 -5.71 0.92 9.52
N ALA A 40 -4.74 0.22 10.11
CA ALA A 40 -3.39 0.74 10.26
C ALA A 40 -2.81 1.09 8.89
N CYS A 41 -2.51 2.36 8.68
CA CYS A 41 -1.94 2.86 7.42
C CYS A 41 -1.53 4.31 7.61
N THR A 42 -0.29 4.64 7.31
CA THR A 42 0.21 6.03 7.35
C THR A 42 -0.57 6.95 6.41
N GLY A 43 -1.15 6.40 5.36
CA GLY A 43 -1.97 7.16 4.42
C GLY A 43 -1.15 7.96 3.40
N ILE A 44 0.11 7.61 3.15
CA ILE A 44 0.94 8.30 2.16
C ILE A 44 0.66 7.74 0.76
N ILE A 45 0.26 8.59 -0.17
CA ILE A 45 -0.08 8.26 -1.56
C ILE A 45 0.72 9.19 -2.48
N GLY A 46 1.31 8.64 -3.55
CA GLY A 46 2.03 9.43 -4.54
C GLY A 46 1.16 10.50 -5.18
N ALA A 47 1.64 11.75 -5.24
CA ALA A 47 0.88 12.90 -5.69
C ALA A 47 0.40 12.73 -7.15
N GLU A 48 1.28 12.24 -8.04
CA GLU A 48 0.93 12.02 -9.45
C GLU A 48 -0.26 11.07 -9.61
N ASN A 49 -0.26 9.93 -8.90
CA ASN A 49 -1.36 8.98 -8.97
C ASN A 49 -2.58 9.46 -8.19
N TYR A 50 -2.41 10.25 -7.13
CA TYR A 50 -3.53 10.87 -6.42
C TYR A 50 -4.40 11.72 -7.37
N GLU A 51 -3.75 12.57 -8.16
CA GLU A 51 -4.42 13.40 -9.17
C GLU A 51 -4.99 12.58 -10.33
N LYS A 52 -4.21 11.67 -10.91
CA LYS A 52 -4.65 10.80 -12.01
C LYS A 52 -5.87 9.96 -11.67
N LEU A 53 -5.97 9.49 -10.43
CA LEU A 53 -7.08 8.69 -9.94
C LEU A 53 -8.24 9.56 -9.45
N ASN A 54 -8.13 10.88 -9.56
CA ASN A 54 -9.13 11.87 -9.12
C ASN A 54 -9.61 11.61 -7.68
N LEU A 55 -8.64 11.44 -6.75
CA LEU A 55 -8.96 11.15 -5.36
C LEU A 55 -9.45 12.41 -4.62
N PRO A 56 -10.27 12.26 -3.58
CA PRO A 56 -10.88 13.36 -2.83
C PRO A 56 -9.83 14.27 -2.15
N ARG A 57 -9.70 15.50 -2.60
CA ARG A 57 -8.76 16.49 -2.01
C ARG A 57 -9.06 16.85 -0.57
N GLU A 58 -10.30 16.77 -0.16
CA GLU A 58 -10.76 16.97 1.21
C GLU A 58 -10.20 15.95 2.21
N ALA A 59 -9.67 14.82 1.72
CA ALA A 59 -9.00 13.83 2.56
C ALA A 59 -7.51 14.12 2.81
N VAL A 60 -6.91 15.11 2.12
CA VAL A 60 -5.49 15.44 2.26
C VAL A 60 -5.23 16.20 3.55
N LEU A 61 -4.35 15.67 4.39
CA LEU A 61 -3.91 16.28 5.65
C LEU A 61 -2.60 17.06 5.49
N ASN A 62 -1.67 16.55 4.66
CA ASN A 62 -0.37 17.17 4.46
C ASN A 62 0.22 16.80 3.10
N GLU A 63 1.17 17.61 2.63
CA GLU A 63 1.89 17.44 1.36
C GLU A 63 3.39 17.29 1.62
N PHE A 64 4.03 16.31 0.96
CA PHE A 64 5.46 16.08 1.10
C PHE A 64 6.20 16.45 -0.18
N THR A 65 7.18 17.35 -0.06
CA THR A 65 8.08 17.78 -1.15
C THR A 65 9.39 17.00 -1.16
N GLY A 66 9.73 16.33 -0.05
CA GLY A 66 10.97 15.61 0.09
C GLY A 66 10.93 14.49 1.13
N ALA A 67 12.09 13.84 1.23
CA ALA A 67 12.35 12.83 2.24
C ALA A 67 13.78 12.92 2.74
N VAL A 68 13.99 12.62 4.01
CA VAL A 68 15.31 12.41 4.61
C VAL A 68 15.46 10.92 4.87
N PHE A 69 16.53 10.35 4.37
CA PHE A 69 16.89 8.95 4.58
C PHE A 69 17.99 8.89 5.63
N TYR A 70 17.79 8.10 6.65
CA TYR A 70 18.76 7.87 7.74
C TYR A 70 19.19 6.41 7.75
N SER A 71 20.49 6.19 7.86
CA SER A 71 21.05 4.93 8.34
C SER A 71 21.43 5.06 9.82
N ARG A 72 22.25 4.15 10.34
CA ARG A 72 22.73 4.24 11.72
C ARG A 72 23.64 5.48 11.96
N ILE A 73 24.47 5.84 10.97
CA ILE A 73 25.50 6.88 11.12
C ILE A 73 25.47 7.96 10.02
N GLN A 74 24.66 7.80 8.99
CA GLN A 74 24.60 8.71 7.85
C GLN A 74 23.18 9.14 7.55
N SER A 75 23.06 10.25 6.83
CA SER A 75 21.79 10.69 6.25
C SER A 75 22.00 11.40 4.93
N PHE A 76 20.98 11.39 4.10
CA PHE A 76 20.89 12.23 2.91
C PHE A 76 19.45 12.66 2.68
N GLU A 77 19.31 13.74 1.96
CA GLU A 77 18.01 14.37 1.67
C GLU A 77 17.74 14.36 0.16
N ILE A 78 16.49 14.22 -0.18
CA ILE A 78 15.96 14.37 -1.54
C ILE A 78 14.82 15.36 -1.47
N LYS A 79 14.85 16.38 -2.32
CA LYS A 79 13.85 17.44 -2.37
C LYS A 79 13.42 17.76 -3.80
N ARG A 80 12.15 18.03 -3.99
CA ARG A 80 11.62 18.57 -5.23
C ARG A 80 10.80 19.84 -4.98
N LYS A 81 10.56 20.61 -6.03
CA LYS A 81 9.78 21.86 -5.94
C LYS A 81 8.27 21.61 -5.78
N THR A 82 7.80 20.47 -6.22
CA THR A 82 6.38 20.09 -6.19
C THR A 82 6.13 18.94 -5.22
N PRO A 83 4.93 18.79 -4.68
CA PRO A 83 4.57 17.65 -3.85
C PRO A 83 4.82 16.32 -4.58
N GLN A 84 5.46 15.39 -3.87
CA GLN A 84 5.74 14.05 -4.35
C GLN A 84 4.77 13.01 -3.78
N ALA A 85 4.19 13.31 -2.63
CA ALA A 85 3.19 12.48 -1.99
C ALA A 85 2.26 13.33 -1.11
N TYR A 86 1.06 12.84 -0.90
CA TYR A 86 0.08 13.38 0.03
C TYR A 86 -0.12 12.42 1.20
N MET A 87 -0.23 12.95 2.40
CA MET A 87 -0.77 12.23 3.55
C MET A 87 -2.27 12.43 3.59
N VAL A 88 -3.02 11.34 3.76
CA VAL A 88 -4.48 11.41 3.80
C VAL A 88 -5.06 10.88 5.11
N ASP A 89 -6.19 11.44 5.49
CA ASP A 89 -7.11 10.79 6.42
C ASP A 89 -7.79 9.61 5.71
N ARG A 90 -7.48 8.40 6.17
CA ARG A 90 -8.02 7.17 5.57
C ARG A 90 -9.53 7.06 5.72
N LYS A 91 -10.09 7.55 6.83
CA LYS A 91 -11.54 7.54 7.08
C LYS A 91 -12.25 8.51 6.14
N ALA A 92 -11.72 9.72 6.00
CA ALA A 92 -12.25 10.72 5.09
C ALA A 92 -12.17 10.26 3.63
N LEU A 93 -11.02 9.68 3.21
CA LEU A 93 -10.86 9.13 1.86
C LEU A 93 -11.87 8.02 1.55
N GLU A 94 -11.98 7.03 2.45
CA GLU A 94 -12.89 5.90 2.25
C GLU A 94 -14.34 6.35 2.22
N LYS A 95 -14.73 7.29 3.11
CA LYS A 95 -16.08 7.86 3.17
C LYS A 95 -16.40 8.65 1.90
N ALA A 96 -15.53 9.55 1.46
CA ALA A 96 -15.75 10.34 0.25
C ALA A 96 -15.87 9.47 -1.02
N LEU A 97 -15.06 8.41 -1.14
CA LEU A 97 -15.17 7.46 -2.24
C LEU A 97 -16.49 6.68 -2.19
N ALA A 98 -16.96 6.27 -1.00
CA ALA A 98 -18.25 5.61 -0.83
C ALA A 98 -19.41 6.56 -1.17
N GLU A 99 -19.36 7.83 -0.72
CA GLU A 99 -20.37 8.84 -1.05
C GLU A 99 -20.47 9.04 -2.57
N ARG A 100 -19.34 9.11 -3.28
CA ARG A 100 -19.32 9.17 -4.76
C ARG A 100 -19.98 7.95 -5.38
N ALA A 101 -19.66 6.75 -4.87
CA ALA A 101 -20.24 5.50 -5.37
C ALA A 101 -21.77 5.43 -5.13
N ILE A 102 -22.25 5.84 -3.94
CA ILE A 102 -23.68 5.90 -3.61
C ILE A 102 -24.40 6.89 -4.51
N LYS A 103 -23.85 8.10 -4.70
CA LYS A 103 -24.43 9.11 -5.61
C LYS A 103 -24.55 8.59 -7.04
N ASN A 104 -23.67 7.68 -7.44
CA ASN A 104 -23.71 7.01 -8.75
C ASN A 104 -24.59 5.73 -8.78
N GLY A 105 -25.25 5.39 -7.66
CA GLY A 105 -26.23 4.29 -7.60
C GLY A 105 -25.74 3.00 -6.95
N ALA A 106 -24.56 2.95 -6.33
CA ALA A 106 -24.12 1.79 -5.55
C ALA A 106 -24.90 1.65 -4.24
N GLU A 107 -25.23 0.42 -3.86
CA GLU A 107 -25.94 0.07 -2.63
C GLU A 107 -24.95 -0.47 -1.60
N TYR A 108 -25.00 0.01 -0.35
CA TYR A 108 -24.06 -0.35 0.71
C TYR A 108 -24.75 -1.15 1.83
N TYR A 109 -24.19 -2.32 2.11
CA TYR A 109 -24.54 -3.18 3.25
C TYR A 109 -23.51 -3.02 4.34
N MET A 110 -23.61 -1.94 5.13
CA MET A 110 -22.73 -1.68 6.27
C MET A 110 -23.03 -2.63 7.44
N GLY A 111 -22.02 -2.97 8.24
CA GLY A 111 -22.16 -3.92 9.34
C GLY A 111 -22.47 -5.35 8.88
N THR A 112 -22.16 -5.66 7.61
CA THR A 112 -22.51 -6.92 6.97
C THR A 112 -21.25 -7.72 6.62
N ARG A 113 -21.08 -8.87 7.26
CA ARG A 113 -19.91 -9.76 7.10
C ARG A 113 -20.17 -10.82 6.05
N PHE A 114 -19.27 -10.97 5.11
CA PHE A 114 -19.24 -12.12 4.20
C PHE A 114 -18.81 -13.38 4.95
N LEU A 115 -19.57 -14.45 4.82
CA LEU A 115 -19.34 -15.75 5.48
C LEU A 115 -18.73 -16.80 4.54
N GLY A 116 -19.07 -16.72 3.24
CA GLY A 116 -18.63 -17.66 2.22
C GLY A 116 -19.58 -17.64 1.03
N PHE A 117 -19.34 -18.53 0.07
CA PHE A 117 -20.27 -18.77 -1.02
C PHE A 117 -21.16 -20.00 -0.73
N LYS A 118 -22.45 -19.90 -1.05
CA LYS A 118 -23.42 -20.99 -1.00
C LYS A 118 -24.25 -20.97 -2.28
N ASP A 119 -24.28 -22.05 -3.01
CA ASP A 119 -25.01 -22.20 -4.28
C ASP A 119 -24.72 -21.06 -5.28
N GLY A 120 -23.43 -20.63 -5.36
CA GLY A 120 -22.98 -19.55 -6.24
C GLY A 120 -23.34 -18.13 -5.76
N LYS A 121 -23.96 -17.96 -4.59
CA LYS A 121 -24.34 -16.69 -4.00
C LYS A 121 -23.46 -16.35 -2.79
N ALA A 122 -23.25 -15.07 -2.52
CA ALA A 122 -22.56 -14.62 -1.32
C ALA A 122 -23.49 -14.77 -0.10
N LEU A 123 -23.14 -15.66 0.82
CA LEU A 123 -23.79 -15.77 2.12
C LEU A 123 -23.20 -14.68 3.04
N VAL A 124 -24.07 -13.85 3.60
CA VAL A 124 -23.68 -12.73 4.44
C VAL A 124 -24.45 -12.72 5.76
N GLN A 125 -23.87 -12.06 6.76
CA GLN A 125 -24.52 -11.88 8.06
C GLN A 125 -24.47 -10.40 8.46
N ARG A 126 -25.65 -9.83 8.75
CA ARG A 126 -25.82 -8.52 9.33
C ARG A 126 -26.49 -8.65 10.71
N PHE A 127 -25.76 -8.30 11.77
CA PHE A 127 -26.17 -8.58 13.15
C PHE A 127 -26.47 -10.07 13.35
N SER A 128 -27.70 -10.45 13.70
CA SER A 128 -28.16 -11.83 13.85
C SER A 128 -28.73 -12.45 12.58
N GLU A 129 -29.03 -11.66 11.55
CA GLU A 129 -29.68 -12.12 10.34
C GLU A 129 -28.67 -12.59 9.28
N ARG A 130 -28.94 -13.75 8.66
CA ARG A 130 -28.21 -14.27 7.52
C ARG A 130 -29.07 -14.20 6.28
N PHE A 131 -28.49 -13.75 5.18
CA PHE A 131 -29.16 -13.70 3.89
C PHE A 131 -28.15 -13.89 2.75
N GLU A 132 -28.66 -14.05 1.55
CA GLU A 132 -27.85 -14.28 0.36
C GLU A 132 -27.92 -13.06 -0.56
N ILE A 133 -26.77 -12.70 -1.13
CA ILE A 133 -26.65 -11.70 -2.19
C ILE A 133 -26.21 -12.42 -3.45
N GLU A 134 -27.05 -12.32 -4.48
CA GLU A 134 -26.80 -12.88 -5.80
C GLU A 134 -26.18 -11.81 -6.69
N ALA A 135 -25.09 -12.14 -7.41
CA ALA A 135 -24.47 -11.24 -8.39
C ALA A 135 -23.88 -12.05 -9.56
N ASP A 136 -23.80 -11.40 -10.71
CA ASP A 136 -23.15 -12.00 -11.87
C ASP A 136 -21.64 -12.06 -11.67
N PHE A 137 -21.03 -11.05 -11.00
CA PHE A 137 -19.62 -11.02 -10.60
C PHE A 137 -19.47 -10.70 -9.12
N TYR A 138 -18.48 -11.33 -8.49
CA TYR A 138 -18.06 -11.04 -7.12
C TYR A 138 -16.64 -10.53 -7.07
N VAL A 139 -16.37 -9.52 -6.24
CA VAL A 139 -15.03 -8.97 -6.07
C VAL A 139 -14.63 -8.99 -4.60
N GLY A 140 -13.60 -9.76 -4.26
CA GLY A 140 -12.98 -9.76 -2.94
C GLY A 140 -12.02 -8.57 -2.83
N ALA A 141 -12.43 -7.54 -2.08
CA ALA A 141 -11.63 -6.38 -1.67
C ALA A 141 -11.52 -6.32 -0.13
N ASP A 142 -11.60 -7.48 0.52
CA ASP A 142 -11.72 -7.73 1.95
C ASP A 142 -10.38 -7.76 2.71
N GLY A 143 -9.33 -7.25 2.07
CA GLY A 143 -8.04 -7.02 2.70
C GLY A 143 -7.12 -8.24 2.74
N VAL A 144 -6.02 -8.11 3.49
CA VAL A 144 -4.90 -9.07 3.47
C VAL A 144 -5.29 -10.48 3.93
N SER A 145 -6.24 -10.59 4.86
CA SER A 145 -6.77 -11.86 5.40
C SER A 145 -7.98 -12.37 4.61
N SER A 146 -8.12 -11.97 3.37
CA SER A 146 -9.28 -12.20 2.51
C SER A 146 -9.96 -13.56 2.68
N LYS A 147 -11.21 -13.54 3.12
CA LYS A 147 -12.08 -14.72 3.15
C LYS A 147 -12.48 -15.12 1.73
N VAL A 148 -12.69 -14.16 0.84
CA VAL A 148 -13.01 -14.44 -0.57
C VAL A 148 -11.86 -15.21 -1.24
N ALA A 149 -10.61 -14.83 -0.97
CA ALA A 149 -9.45 -15.56 -1.49
C ALA A 149 -9.39 -17.02 -1.00
N GLN A 150 -9.77 -17.27 0.25
CA GLN A 150 -9.86 -18.62 0.81
C GLN A 150 -10.97 -19.44 0.11
N GLU A 151 -12.16 -18.86 -0.08
CA GLU A 151 -13.31 -19.51 -0.71
C GLU A 151 -13.03 -19.92 -2.17
N VAL A 152 -12.27 -19.10 -2.93
CA VAL A 152 -11.88 -19.47 -4.31
C VAL A 152 -10.65 -20.39 -4.37
N GLY A 153 -10.05 -20.72 -3.23
CA GLY A 153 -8.86 -21.58 -3.14
C GLY A 153 -7.60 -20.91 -3.72
N ALA A 154 -7.48 -19.59 -3.58
CA ALA A 154 -6.30 -18.87 -4.06
C ALA A 154 -5.07 -19.21 -3.21
N LYS A 155 -4.01 -19.71 -3.87
CA LYS A 155 -2.74 -20.03 -3.22
C LYS A 155 -1.99 -18.75 -2.89
N THR A 156 -1.44 -18.69 -1.69
CA THR A 156 -0.68 -17.54 -1.20
C THR A 156 0.79 -17.90 -1.02
N GLU A 157 1.65 -17.21 -1.75
CA GLU A 157 3.11 -17.27 -1.64
C GLU A 157 3.59 -15.90 -1.18
N ALA A 158 3.55 -15.63 0.11
CA ALA A 158 3.84 -14.32 0.68
C ALA A 158 4.44 -14.42 2.07
N GLU A 159 5.29 -13.46 2.39
CA GLU A 159 5.70 -13.14 3.76
C GLU A 159 4.70 -12.13 4.34
N PHE A 160 4.28 -12.36 5.58
CA PHE A 160 3.42 -11.43 6.30
C PHE A 160 4.18 -10.76 7.43
N LEU A 161 4.10 -9.44 7.52
CA LEU A 161 4.64 -8.66 8.63
C LEU A 161 3.54 -7.89 9.33
N SER A 162 3.64 -7.81 10.66
CA SER A 162 2.85 -6.86 11.44
C SER A 162 3.46 -5.47 11.31
N GLY A 163 2.66 -4.47 11.00
CA GLY A 163 3.03 -3.06 11.05
C GLY A 163 2.45 -2.43 12.31
N TYR A 164 3.24 -1.62 12.98
CA TYR A 164 2.85 -0.85 14.15
C TYR A 164 3.06 0.63 13.83
N GLU A 165 2.05 1.43 14.10
CA GLU A 165 2.06 2.88 13.89
C GLU A 165 1.43 3.58 15.08
N VAL A 166 2.00 4.70 15.47
CA VAL A 166 1.46 5.60 16.49
C VAL A 166 1.32 7.02 15.93
N GLU A 167 0.31 7.74 16.40
CA GLU A 167 0.30 9.19 16.28
C GLU A 167 0.90 9.79 17.55
N VAL A 168 1.91 10.65 17.39
CA VAL A 168 2.70 11.21 18.49
C VAL A 168 2.71 12.72 18.42
N VAL A 169 2.46 13.35 19.56
CA VAL A 169 2.63 14.81 19.75
C VAL A 169 4.10 15.12 19.96
N GLY A 170 4.64 16.08 19.21
CA GLY A 170 6.05 16.45 19.26
C GLY A 170 6.35 17.71 18.45
N ASP A 171 7.63 17.98 18.19
CA ASP A 171 8.09 19.07 17.33
C ASP A 171 8.54 18.53 15.97
N PHE A 172 7.76 18.80 14.92
CA PHE A 172 7.95 18.32 13.55
C PHE A 172 8.01 19.49 12.56
N LYS A 173 8.93 20.44 12.79
CA LYS A 173 9.08 21.69 12.02
C LYS A 173 9.21 21.48 10.51
N ARG A 174 9.84 20.37 10.09
CA ARG A 174 9.97 20.02 8.68
C ARG A 174 8.80 19.15 8.22
N LYS A 175 7.58 19.66 8.36
CA LYS A 175 6.36 18.93 8.04
C LYS A 175 6.23 18.52 6.56
N ASP A 176 6.97 19.15 5.66
CA ASP A 176 7.01 18.84 4.22
C ASP A 176 7.98 17.69 3.86
N PHE A 177 8.60 17.05 4.86
CA PHE A 177 9.51 15.92 4.69
C PHE A 177 9.05 14.68 5.45
N VAL A 178 9.15 13.53 4.81
CA VAL A 178 9.08 12.21 5.48
C VAL A 178 10.49 11.81 5.91
N GLU A 179 10.62 11.16 7.06
CA GLU A 179 11.86 10.49 7.43
C GLU A 179 11.72 8.98 7.18
N VAL A 180 12.75 8.39 6.58
CA VAL A 180 12.87 6.95 6.38
C VAL A 180 14.15 6.47 7.05
N TRP A 181 14.04 5.56 8.00
CA TRP A 181 15.13 5.09 8.83
C TRP A 181 15.44 3.62 8.54
N VAL A 182 16.71 3.34 8.27
CA VAL A 182 17.25 2.00 8.03
C VAL A 182 18.35 1.71 9.05
N ASN A 183 18.00 1.04 10.12
CA ASN A 183 18.92 0.67 11.20
C ASN A 183 18.57 -0.72 11.72
N LYS A 184 19.36 -1.72 11.35
CA LYS A 184 19.12 -3.14 11.70
C LYS A 184 19.34 -3.43 13.19
N ASP A 185 20.05 -2.58 13.92
CA ASP A 185 20.21 -2.74 15.37
C ASP A 185 18.89 -2.45 16.11
N ILE A 186 18.00 -1.66 15.49
CA ILE A 186 16.68 -1.34 16.02
C ILE A 186 15.62 -2.25 15.42
N ASN A 187 15.62 -2.38 14.09
CA ASN A 187 14.69 -3.21 13.33
C ASN A 187 15.39 -3.81 12.11
N ASP A 188 15.59 -5.13 12.09
CA ASP A 188 16.20 -5.87 10.98
C ASP A 188 15.18 -6.38 9.95
N GLU A 189 13.88 -6.31 10.26
CA GLU A 189 12.81 -6.77 9.36
C GLU A 189 12.61 -5.83 8.18
N PHE A 190 12.59 -4.50 8.45
CA PHE A 190 12.38 -3.51 7.40
C PHE A 190 12.78 -2.09 7.88
N PHE A 191 12.22 -1.04 7.28
CA PHE A 191 12.48 0.35 7.66
C PHE A 191 11.49 0.84 8.74
N MET A 192 11.85 1.98 9.34
CA MET A 192 11.02 2.78 10.23
C MET A 192 10.75 4.13 9.56
N TRP A 193 9.66 4.81 9.93
CA TRP A 193 9.31 6.08 9.34
C TRP A 193 8.78 7.10 10.36
N VAL A 194 8.97 8.39 10.02
CA VAL A 194 8.28 9.53 10.63
C VAL A 194 7.61 10.30 9.52
N ALA A 195 6.32 10.48 9.61
CA ALA A 195 5.51 11.20 8.64
C ALA A 195 4.67 12.27 9.36
N PRO A 196 5.10 13.55 9.31
CA PRO A 196 4.37 14.62 9.96
C PRO A 196 2.96 14.79 9.39
N VAL A 197 1.97 14.87 10.28
CA VAL A 197 0.62 15.31 9.94
C VAL A 197 0.59 16.83 9.88
N ASN A 198 1.28 17.48 10.83
CA ASN A 198 1.50 18.91 10.93
C ASN A 198 2.76 19.17 11.77
N GLU A 199 2.99 20.42 12.21
CA GLU A 199 4.18 20.80 12.99
C GLU A 199 4.21 20.20 14.40
N SER A 200 3.06 19.74 14.94
CA SER A 200 2.94 19.21 16.31
C SER A 200 2.53 17.75 16.39
N LEU A 201 2.20 17.09 15.28
CA LEU A 201 1.71 15.72 15.23
C LEU A 201 2.35 14.96 14.10
N ALA A 202 2.81 13.73 14.34
CA ALA A 202 3.32 12.84 13.29
C ALA A 202 2.82 11.40 13.46
N ARG A 203 2.73 10.68 12.35
CA ARG A 203 2.58 9.23 12.29
C ARG A 203 3.95 8.61 12.24
N ILE A 204 4.26 7.78 13.23
CA ILE A 204 5.55 7.11 13.37
C ILE A 204 5.31 5.62 13.40
N GLY A 205 6.08 4.86 12.62
CA GLY A 205 5.83 3.44 12.58
C GLY A 205 7.02 2.60 12.14
N THR A 206 6.82 1.29 12.25
CA THR A 206 7.74 0.26 11.82
C THR A 206 7.01 -1.05 11.52
N PHE A 207 7.73 -2.01 10.93
CA PHE A 207 7.27 -3.38 10.76
C PHE A 207 7.99 -4.30 11.77
N GLY A 208 7.42 -5.47 12.04
CA GLY A 208 7.98 -6.48 12.92
C GLY A 208 7.37 -6.46 14.31
N SER A 209 7.92 -5.73 15.28
CA SER A 209 7.46 -5.75 16.67
C SER A 209 7.15 -4.35 17.23
N TYR A 210 6.25 -4.32 18.23
CA TYR A 210 5.98 -3.09 18.99
C TYR A 210 7.20 -2.61 19.78
N ASP A 211 8.05 -3.54 20.26
CA ASP A 211 9.29 -3.20 20.94
C ASP A 211 10.27 -2.44 19.99
N ALA A 212 10.36 -2.83 18.73
CA ALA A 212 11.15 -2.09 17.74
C ALA A 212 10.63 -0.65 17.58
N LEU A 213 9.30 -0.46 17.57
CA LEU A 213 8.70 0.88 17.56
C LEU A 213 9.08 1.68 18.81
N MET A 214 9.01 1.09 19.99
CA MET A 214 9.40 1.78 21.23
C MET A 214 10.90 2.14 21.26
N ARG A 215 11.77 1.27 20.75
CA ARG A 215 13.21 1.61 20.59
C ARG A 215 13.40 2.77 19.61
N PHE A 216 12.65 2.80 18.53
CA PHE A 216 12.70 3.88 17.56
C PHE A 216 12.20 5.22 18.13
N LEU A 217 11.12 5.23 18.91
CA LEU A 217 10.67 6.45 19.60
C LEU A 217 11.73 7.00 20.56
N ARG A 218 12.39 6.12 21.33
CA ARG A 218 13.49 6.53 22.23
C ARG A 218 14.67 7.15 21.45
N LEU A 219 15.04 6.56 20.29
CA LEU A 219 16.07 7.12 19.41
C LEU A 219 15.69 8.54 18.97
N ARG A 220 14.40 8.80 18.72
CA ARG A 220 13.88 10.11 18.34
C ARG A 220 13.61 11.02 19.55
N LEU A 221 14.02 10.63 20.76
CA LEU A 221 13.78 11.34 22.03
C LEU A 221 12.29 11.62 22.30
N LEU A 222 11.42 10.77 21.77
CA LEU A 222 9.97 10.82 21.99
C LEU A 222 9.58 9.87 23.12
N LYS A 223 8.58 10.27 23.91
CA LYS A 223 8.09 9.50 25.05
C LYS A 223 6.79 8.78 24.71
N GLU A 224 6.57 7.63 25.28
CA GLU A 224 5.32 6.88 25.15
C GLU A 224 4.10 7.69 25.63
N THR A 225 4.30 8.56 26.62
CA THR A 225 3.26 9.48 27.13
C THR A 225 2.83 10.57 26.14
N GLN A 226 3.49 10.69 25.00
CA GLN A 226 3.12 11.61 23.91
C GLN A 226 2.26 10.94 22.83
N ILE A 227 2.00 9.64 22.95
CA ILE A 227 1.18 8.87 21.99
C ILE A 227 -0.30 9.20 22.22
N VAL A 228 -1.00 9.56 21.16
CA VAL A 228 -2.44 9.85 21.17
C VAL A 228 -3.26 8.78 20.43
N GLU A 229 -2.62 7.99 19.56
CA GLU A 229 -3.27 6.86 18.88
C GLU A 229 -2.26 5.74 18.61
N ILE A 230 -2.70 4.48 18.75
CA ILE A 230 -1.93 3.28 18.39
C ILE A 230 -2.71 2.48 17.36
N LYS A 231 -2.06 2.12 16.27
CA LYS A 231 -2.61 1.27 15.22
C LYS A 231 -1.68 0.10 14.95
N ALA A 232 -2.26 -1.07 14.70
CA ALA A 232 -1.53 -2.24 14.22
C ALA A 232 -2.28 -2.92 13.08
N GLY A 233 -1.54 -3.54 12.17
CA GLY A 233 -2.12 -4.27 11.05
C GLY A 233 -1.11 -5.09 10.29
N ASN A 234 -1.60 -6.10 9.57
CA ASN A 234 -0.75 -6.97 8.77
C ASN A 234 -0.64 -6.49 7.33
N VAL A 235 0.53 -6.70 6.75
CA VAL A 235 0.82 -6.49 5.33
C VAL A 235 1.45 -7.76 4.77
N GLY A 236 1.09 -8.13 3.52
CA GLY A 236 1.62 -9.31 2.84
C GLY A 236 2.51 -8.92 1.66
N PHE A 237 3.70 -9.47 1.59
CA PHE A 237 4.67 -9.25 0.53
C PHE A 237 4.86 -10.53 -0.30
N GLY A 238 4.24 -10.60 -1.46
CA GLY A 238 4.26 -11.79 -2.29
C GLY A 238 3.17 -11.80 -3.34
N PHE A 239 2.73 -13.00 -3.68
CA PHE A 239 1.64 -13.21 -4.63
C PHE A 239 0.55 -14.08 -4.03
N ARG A 240 -0.67 -13.79 -4.45
CA ARG A 240 -1.85 -14.64 -4.24
C ARG A 240 -2.45 -14.92 -5.61
N LYS A 241 -2.65 -16.18 -5.96
CA LYS A 241 -3.07 -16.58 -7.30
C LYS A 241 -4.10 -17.71 -7.23
N PRO A 242 -5.04 -17.73 -8.19
CA PRO A 242 -5.29 -16.74 -9.25
C PRO A 242 -5.92 -15.45 -8.70
N TRP A 243 -5.80 -14.33 -9.43
CA TRP A 243 -6.52 -13.09 -9.11
C TRP A 243 -7.97 -13.10 -9.60
N ALA A 244 -8.33 -14.03 -10.48
CA ALA A 244 -9.71 -14.29 -10.86
C ALA A 244 -9.92 -15.79 -11.09
N LYS A 245 -11.13 -16.30 -10.70
CA LYS A 245 -11.55 -17.69 -10.91
C LYS A 245 -13.06 -17.73 -11.08
N GLY A 246 -13.53 -18.23 -12.23
CA GLY A 246 -14.93 -18.18 -12.59
C GLY A 246 -15.42 -16.73 -12.63
N ASN A 247 -16.48 -16.45 -11.89
CA ASN A 247 -17.06 -15.11 -11.76
C ASN A 247 -16.56 -14.32 -10.52
N VAL A 248 -15.50 -14.77 -9.87
CA VAL A 248 -14.92 -14.12 -8.67
C VAL A 248 -13.55 -13.55 -8.99
N ALA A 249 -13.33 -12.27 -8.65
CA ALA A 249 -12.02 -11.61 -8.74
C ALA A 249 -11.54 -11.14 -7.36
N LEU A 250 -10.22 -11.05 -7.18
CA LEU A 250 -9.56 -10.48 -6.01
C LEU A 250 -8.95 -9.13 -6.38
N LEU A 251 -9.04 -8.14 -5.48
CA LEU A 251 -8.59 -6.78 -5.73
C LEU A 251 -7.91 -6.17 -4.49
N GLY A 252 -6.87 -5.35 -4.71
CA GLY A 252 -6.13 -4.69 -3.64
C GLY A 252 -5.36 -5.68 -2.77
N ASP A 253 -5.41 -5.49 -1.45
CA ASP A 253 -4.69 -6.36 -0.51
C ASP A 253 -5.22 -7.80 -0.52
N ALA A 254 -6.46 -8.03 -0.90
CA ALA A 254 -7.02 -9.38 -1.09
C ALA A 254 -6.29 -10.15 -2.20
N ALA A 255 -5.76 -9.46 -3.20
CA ALA A 255 -4.91 -10.00 -4.26
C ALA A 255 -3.41 -9.82 -4.00
N LEU A 256 -3.00 -9.26 -2.86
CA LEU A 256 -1.63 -8.84 -2.55
C LEU A 256 -1.03 -7.86 -3.58
N GLN A 257 -1.85 -6.92 -4.07
CA GLN A 257 -1.43 -5.85 -4.98
C GLN A 257 -0.76 -4.71 -4.18
N ILE A 258 0.40 -5.03 -3.58
CA ILE A 258 1.10 -4.20 -2.61
C ILE A 258 2.52 -3.91 -3.12
N LYS A 259 2.99 -2.68 -2.93
CA LYS A 259 4.38 -2.28 -3.22
C LYS A 259 5.33 -2.92 -2.21
N PRO A 260 6.26 -3.82 -2.59
CA PRO A 260 7.08 -4.52 -1.60
C PRO A 260 8.11 -3.63 -0.87
N LEU A 261 8.41 -2.44 -1.38
CA LEU A 261 9.42 -1.53 -0.82
C LEU A 261 8.85 -0.47 0.12
N THR A 262 7.53 -0.23 0.11
CA THR A 262 6.89 0.79 0.96
C THR A 262 5.60 0.32 1.60
N ALA A 263 5.20 -0.94 1.38
CA ALA A 263 3.96 -1.55 1.88
C ALA A 263 2.65 -0.85 1.43
N GLY A 264 2.72 0.06 0.46
CA GLY A 264 1.55 0.78 -0.06
C GLY A 264 0.74 -0.05 -1.06
N GLY A 265 -0.52 -0.37 -0.77
CA GLY A 265 -1.41 -1.15 -1.65
C GLY A 265 -2.47 -0.31 -2.38
N ILE A 266 -2.77 0.91 -1.91
CA ILE A 266 -3.91 1.70 -2.40
C ILE A 266 -3.81 1.96 -3.91
N VAL A 267 -2.70 2.55 -4.37
CA VAL A 267 -2.50 2.92 -5.78
C VAL A 267 -2.50 1.68 -6.67
N TYR A 268 -1.78 0.63 -6.30
CA TYR A 268 -1.75 -0.61 -7.10
C TYR A 268 -3.13 -1.25 -7.21
N GLY A 269 -3.87 -1.31 -6.10
CA GLY A 269 -5.23 -1.80 -6.12
C GLY A 269 -6.16 -0.95 -6.99
N MET A 270 -6.08 0.39 -6.92
CA MET A 270 -6.90 1.29 -7.73
C MET A 270 -6.54 1.22 -9.23
N LEU A 271 -5.26 1.10 -9.58
CA LEU A 271 -4.85 0.86 -10.97
C LEU A 271 -5.38 -0.49 -11.49
N CYS A 272 -5.34 -1.54 -10.66
CA CYS A 272 -5.94 -2.83 -11.01
C CYS A 272 -7.47 -2.77 -11.06
N ALA A 273 -8.13 -1.85 -10.34
CA ALA A 273 -9.58 -1.66 -10.43
C ALA A 273 -10.03 -1.21 -11.83
N HIS A 274 -9.23 -0.39 -12.52
CA HIS A 274 -9.50 -0.04 -13.93
C HIS A 274 -9.44 -1.26 -14.85
N ALA A 275 -8.43 -2.12 -14.67
CA ALA A 275 -8.32 -3.37 -15.42
C ALA A 275 -9.51 -4.31 -15.12
N LEU A 276 -9.94 -4.38 -13.85
CA LEU A 276 -11.07 -5.20 -13.43
C LEU A 276 -12.39 -4.65 -14.00
N ARG A 277 -12.62 -3.32 -13.96
CA ARG A 277 -13.78 -2.70 -14.62
C ARG A 277 -13.85 -3.07 -16.10
N TYR A 278 -12.72 -2.98 -16.81
CA TYR A 278 -12.67 -3.36 -18.22
C TYR A 278 -13.05 -4.84 -18.42
N SER A 279 -12.54 -5.73 -17.57
CA SER A 279 -12.84 -7.16 -17.64
C SER A 279 -14.31 -7.47 -17.37
N ILE A 280 -14.93 -6.81 -16.37
CA ILE A 280 -16.37 -6.92 -16.06
C ILE A 280 -17.22 -6.45 -17.24
N ARG A 281 -16.88 -5.30 -17.84
CA ARG A 281 -17.58 -4.79 -19.03
C ARG A 281 -17.55 -5.75 -20.23
N ARG A 282 -16.48 -6.55 -20.34
CA ARG A 282 -16.33 -7.57 -21.37
C ARG A 282 -17.03 -8.91 -21.01
N GLY A 283 -17.53 -9.03 -19.79
CA GLY A 283 -18.07 -10.28 -19.27
C GLY A 283 -17.01 -11.37 -19.06
N ASP A 284 -15.71 -11.02 -19.05
CA ASP A 284 -14.60 -11.98 -19.01
C ASP A 284 -13.54 -11.57 -18.01
N LEU A 285 -13.55 -12.24 -16.84
CA LEU A 285 -12.54 -12.01 -15.80
C LEU A 285 -11.19 -12.69 -16.10
N SER A 286 -11.09 -13.57 -17.09
CA SER A 286 -9.85 -14.27 -17.41
C SER A 286 -8.75 -13.34 -17.90
N ILE A 287 -9.12 -12.21 -18.50
CA ILE A 287 -8.20 -11.19 -19.00
C ILE A 287 -7.66 -10.24 -17.91
N TYR A 288 -8.33 -10.16 -16.75
CA TYR A 288 -8.01 -9.21 -15.67
C TYR A 288 -6.54 -9.29 -15.24
N GLU A 289 -6.07 -10.49 -14.95
CA GLU A 289 -4.72 -10.70 -14.45
C GLU A 289 -3.64 -10.34 -15.49
N LYS A 290 -3.93 -10.52 -16.77
CA LYS A 290 -3.06 -10.13 -17.89
C LYS A 290 -2.99 -8.60 -18.01
N LEU A 291 -4.11 -7.91 -17.87
CA LEU A 291 -4.18 -6.45 -17.92
C LEU A 291 -3.41 -5.79 -16.77
N CYS A 292 -3.28 -6.46 -15.63
CA CYS A 292 -2.45 -6.02 -14.49
C CYS A 292 -0.96 -6.38 -14.63
N GLY A 293 -0.48 -6.76 -15.80
CA GLY A 293 0.88 -7.29 -16.04
C GLY A 293 1.99 -6.36 -15.56
N ASP A 294 1.84 -5.05 -15.70
CA ASP A 294 2.87 -4.09 -15.27
C ASP A 294 2.94 -3.97 -13.74
N ILE A 295 1.79 -4.02 -13.05
CA ILE A 295 1.76 -4.06 -11.58
C ILE A 295 2.42 -5.36 -11.08
N LYS A 296 2.16 -6.51 -11.71
CA LYS A 296 2.82 -7.78 -11.38
C LYS A 296 4.34 -7.71 -11.55
N LYS A 297 4.81 -7.09 -12.63
CA LYS A 297 6.26 -6.87 -12.87
C LYS A 297 6.88 -5.97 -11.80
N GLN A 298 6.18 -4.92 -11.36
CA GLN A 298 6.65 -4.04 -10.29
C GLN A 298 6.69 -4.76 -8.94
N ILE A 299 5.68 -5.57 -8.61
CA ILE A 299 5.66 -6.39 -7.41
C ILE A 299 6.83 -7.39 -7.45
N ALA A 300 7.01 -8.14 -8.54
CA ALA A 300 8.10 -9.10 -8.68
C ALA A 300 9.49 -8.44 -8.54
N PHE A 301 9.68 -7.27 -9.14
CA PHE A 301 10.90 -6.49 -9.00
C PHE A 301 11.13 -6.04 -7.54
N GLY A 302 10.11 -5.46 -6.91
CA GLY A 302 10.20 -5.01 -5.52
C GLY A 302 10.50 -6.15 -4.53
N LEU A 303 9.94 -7.34 -4.75
CA LEU A 303 10.25 -8.55 -3.95
C LEU A 303 11.73 -8.97 -4.08
N ARG A 304 12.33 -8.84 -5.26
CA ARG A 304 13.76 -9.09 -5.44
C ARG A 304 14.62 -8.09 -4.68
N VAL A 305 14.28 -6.79 -4.77
CA VAL A 305 14.99 -5.74 -4.02
C VAL A 305 14.83 -5.94 -2.51
N ARG A 306 13.64 -6.35 -2.04
CA ARG A 306 13.41 -6.68 -0.64
C ARG A 306 14.28 -7.86 -0.17
N LYS A 307 14.42 -8.92 -0.98
CA LYS A 307 15.32 -10.04 -0.69
C LYS A 307 16.79 -9.59 -0.58
N LEU A 308 17.23 -8.68 -1.47
CA LEU A 308 18.55 -8.09 -1.38
C LEU A 308 18.71 -7.33 -0.06
N PHE A 309 17.77 -6.46 0.29
CA PHE A 309 17.80 -5.72 1.55
C PHE A 309 17.94 -6.62 2.78
N LYS A 310 17.18 -7.71 2.84
CA LYS A 310 17.26 -8.70 3.94
C LYS A 310 18.62 -9.39 4.02
N ALA A 311 19.30 -9.59 2.88
CA ALA A 311 20.61 -10.23 2.82
C ALA A 311 21.79 -9.29 3.16
N LEU A 312 21.54 -7.98 3.26
CA LEU A 312 22.58 -7.00 3.63
C LEU A 312 22.70 -6.92 5.16
N ASP A 313 23.95 -6.86 5.63
CA ASP A 313 24.27 -6.44 6.99
C ASP A 313 24.29 -4.90 7.10
N GLN A 314 24.38 -4.38 8.34
CA GLN A 314 24.37 -2.93 8.57
C GLN A 314 25.57 -2.23 7.94
N GLU A 315 26.75 -2.87 7.90
CA GLU A 315 27.95 -2.25 7.29
C GLU A 315 27.77 -2.04 5.78
N LYS A 316 27.19 -3.00 5.07
CA LYS A 316 26.88 -2.84 3.64
C LYS A 316 25.80 -1.80 3.40
N ILE A 317 24.81 -1.69 4.31
CA ILE A 317 23.81 -0.63 4.27
C ILE A 317 24.49 0.73 4.40
N GLU A 318 25.43 0.93 5.35
CA GLU A 318 26.17 2.18 5.48
C GLU A 318 26.95 2.54 4.20
N LYS A 319 27.66 1.58 3.62
CA LYS A 319 28.39 1.78 2.36
C LYS A 319 27.46 2.12 1.18
N LEU A 320 26.24 1.54 1.13
CA LEU A 320 25.24 1.91 0.14
C LEU A 320 24.70 3.33 0.39
N PHE A 321 24.51 3.73 1.66
CA PHE A 321 24.11 5.08 2.01
C PHE A 321 25.17 6.10 1.57
N GLU A 322 26.47 5.81 1.75
CA GLU A 322 27.58 6.63 1.24
C GLU A 322 27.51 6.84 -0.28
N ILE A 323 27.12 5.80 -1.02
CA ILE A 323 26.94 5.91 -2.48
C ILE A 323 25.70 6.76 -2.79
N LEU A 324 24.57 6.51 -2.12
CA LEU A 324 23.30 7.18 -2.37
C LEU A 324 23.31 8.66 -1.93
N SER A 325 24.11 9.02 -0.93
CA SER A 325 24.30 10.41 -0.49
C SER A 325 25.21 11.23 -1.43
N SER A 326 25.87 10.60 -2.40
CA SER A 326 26.68 11.33 -3.38
C SER A 326 25.79 12.26 -4.24
N ARG A 327 26.33 13.45 -4.56
CA ARG A 327 25.63 14.42 -5.43
C ARG A 327 25.11 13.80 -6.73
N GLU A 328 25.89 12.88 -7.30
CA GLU A 328 25.57 12.16 -8.52
C GLU A 328 24.32 11.27 -8.34
N ALA A 329 24.24 10.52 -7.23
CA ALA A 329 23.07 9.66 -6.94
C ALA A 329 21.84 10.51 -6.59
N ILE A 330 21.98 11.57 -5.80
CA ILE A 330 20.90 12.50 -5.47
C ILE A 330 20.31 13.10 -6.74
N ASN A 331 21.14 13.60 -7.66
CA ASN A 331 20.66 14.14 -8.95
C ASN A 331 19.86 13.12 -9.76
N VAL A 332 20.32 11.85 -9.80
CA VAL A 332 19.59 10.76 -10.48
C VAL A 332 18.25 10.50 -9.79
N ILE A 333 18.24 10.43 -8.46
CA ILE A 333 17.02 10.17 -7.70
C ILE A 333 16.04 11.33 -7.88
N GLU A 334 16.47 12.58 -7.69
CA GLU A 334 15.60 13.76 -7.86
C GLU A 334 14.98 13.84 -9.27
N LYS A 335 15.72 13.42 -10.29
CA LYS A 335 15.23 13.40 -11.67
C LYS A 335 14.23 12.27 -11.96
N TYR A 336 14.47 11.08 -11.43
CA TYR A 336 13.74 9.86 -11.83
C TYR A 336 12.89 9.26 -10.71
N ALA A 337 12.96 9.75 -9.46
CA ALA A 337 12.16 9.19 -8.38
C ALA A 337 10.68 9.27 -8.71
N ASP A 338 10.00 8.16 -8.41
CA ASP A 338 8.58 8.00 -8.57
C ASP A 338 8.08 7.25 -7.34
N PHE A 339 7.18 7.85 -6.59
CA PHE A 339 6.72 7.32 -5.32
C PHE A 339 5.98 5.97 -5.46
N ASP A 340 5.35 5.75 -6.60
CA ASP A 340 4.59 4.53 -6.86
C ASP A 340 5.30 3.57 -7.81
N ASN A 341 6.37 4.00 -8.51
CA ASN A 341 7.15 3.17 -9.43
C ASN A 341 8.64 3.13 -9.07
N HIS A 342 8.98 2.43 -7.98
CA HIS A 342 10.37 2.29 -7.52
C HIS A 342 11.30 1.64 -8.56
N LYS A 343 10.78 0.78 -9.45
CA LYS A 343 11.55 0.17 -10.52
C LYS A 343 12.19 1.24 -11.42
N LYS A 344 11.46 2.32 -11.74
CA LYS A 344 11.96 3.44 -12.56
C LYS A 344 13.20 4.08 -11.91
N THR A 345 13.12 4.40 -10.62
CA THR A 345 14.21 5.02 -9.85
C THR A 345 15.43 4.11 -9.76
N ILE A 346 15.22 2.86 -9.32
CA ILE A 346 16.31 1.89 -9.15
C ILE A 346 16.98 1.58 -10.48
N THR A 347 16.21 1.43 -11.57
CA THR A 347 16.74 1.21 -12.90
C THR A 347 17.59 2.39 -13.38
N ALA A 348 17.21 3.63 -13.07
CA ALA A 348 18.00 4.82 -13.40
C ALA A 348 19.34 4.83 -12.67
N LEU A 349 19.37 4.48 -11.38
CA LEU A 349 20.60 4.35 -10.60
C LEU A 349 21.52 3.25 -11.13
N VAL A 350 20.96 2.08 -11.47
CA VAL A 350 21.72 0.93 -12.01
C VAL A 350 22.27 1.21 -13.41
N LYS A 351 21.55 1.98 -14.22
CA LYS A 351 22.04 2.41 -15.54
C LYS A 351 23.16 3.45 -15.49
N HIS A 352 23.46 4.01 -14.31
CA HIS A 352 24.56 4.95 -14.14
C HIS A 352 25.88 4.19 -13.89
N PRO A 353 26.84 4.14 -14.82
CA PRO A 353 27.98 3.20 -14.76
C PRO A 353 28.83 3.36 -13.49
N ARG A 354 29.09 4.60 -13.07
CA ARG A 354 29.89 4.86 -11.87
C ARG A 354 29.20 4.44 -10.59
N LEU A 355 27.89 4.71 -10.45
CA LEU A 355 27.11 4.30 -9.28
C LEU A 355 26.99 2.78 -9.21
N LEU A 356 26.74 2.13 -10.35
CA LEU A 356 26.68 0.67 -10.44
C LEU A 356 28.04 0.05 -10.05
N ALA A 357 29.15 0.54 -10.59
CA ALA A 357 30.48 0.01 -10.28
C ALA A 357 30.81 0.13 -8.78
N ARG A 358 30.48 1.27 -8.14
CA ARG A 358 30.63 1.45 -6.69
C ARG A 358 29.76 0.49 -5.89
N ALA A 359 28.47 0.37 -6.26
CA ALA A 359 27.53 -0.52 -5.57
C ALA A 359 27.93 -2.00 -5.69
N LEU A 360 28.47 -2.44 -6.84
CA LEU A 360 28.95 -3.81 -7.05
C LEU A 360 30.19 -4.14 -6.19
N ARG A 361 31.04 -3.15 -5.89
CA ARG A 361 32.16 -3.35 -4.95
C ARG A 361 31.68 -3.60 -3.52
N VAL A 362 30.59 -2.96 -3.12
CA VAL A 362 29.97 -3.15 -1.81
C VAL A 362 29.21 -4.47 -1.71
N THR A 363 28.46 -4.79 -2.75
CA THR A 363 27.63 -6.00 -2.77
C THR A 363 27.56 -6.61 -4.18
N PRO A 364 28.48 -7.55 -4.51
CA PRO A 364 28.47 -8.23 -5.83
C PRO A 364 27.17 -8.96 -6.13
N MET A 365 26.43 -9.38 -5.10
CA MET A 365 25.12 -10.03 -5.26
C MET A 365 24.05 -9.13 -5.90
N LEU A 366 24.29 -7.83 -6.00
CA LEU A 366 23.35 -6.86 -6.57
C LEU A 366 22.92 -7.25 -7.99
N LEU A 367 23.85 -7.76 -8.80
CA LEU A 367 23.54 -8.25 -10.16
C LEU A 367 22.52 -9.38 -10.14
N ARG A 368 22.62 -10.32 -9.20
CA ARG A 368 21.69 -11.44 -9.07
C ARG A 368 20.24 -11.00 -8.80
N TYR A 369 20.05 -9.88 -8.16
CA TYR A 369 18.71 -9.42 -7.74
C TYR A 369 18.12 -8.34 -8.66
N LEU A 370 18.94 -7.58 -9.38
CA LEU A 370 18.48 -6.44 -10.18
C LEU A 370 18.50 -6.69 -11.70
N VAL A 371 19.35 -7.59 -12.20
CA VAL A 371 19.58 -7.78 -13.65
C VAL A 371 18.79 -8.97 -14.24
N MET A 372 18.17 -9.85 -13.40
CA MET A 372 17.32 -10.94 -13.90
C MET A 372 15.86 -10.48 -14.04
#